data_fd6809a0ea56c46a52274300241e1c71
#
_entry.id   fd6809a0ea56c46a52274300241e1c71
#
_cell.length_a   1.000
_cell.length_b   1.000
_cell.length_c   1.000
_cell.angle_alpha   90.00
_cell.angle_beta   90.00
_cell.angle_gamma   90.00
#
_symmetry.space_group_name_H-M   'P 1'
#
loop_
_entity.id
_entity.type
_entity.pdbx_description
1 polymer ?
#
loop_
_entity_poly.entity_id
_entity_poly.type
_entity_poly.pdbx_seq_one_letter_code
_entity_poly.pdbx_strand_id
1 'polypeptide(L)'
;MTLKARVIPCLDVKDGRVVKGVNFVDLIDAGDPVEAAKAYDAAGADELCFLDITASSDNRDTIFDVVSRTADHCFMPLTVGGGVRAVADIRKLLLCGADKVSINSAAVKDPDFVAQAADKFGNQCIVVSIDAKRVSKDGEAGRWEIFTHGGRQPTGIDAVEFAIKMVERGAGELLVTSMDRDGTKSGYDIGLTRSIADQVRVPVIASGGVGTLDDLVAGIRDGHATAVLAASIFHFGTYSIGEAKSYMAEHGIAMRLD
;
A
#
# COMPACT_ATOMS: atom_id res chain seq x y z
N MET A 1 -19.41 -7.12 16.32
CA MET A 1 -18.81 -7.59 15.04
C MET A 1 -17.32 -7.36 15.14
N THR A 2 -16.51 -8.34 14.87
CA THR A 2 -15.05 -8.21 14.83
C THR A 2 -14.65 -7.62 13.46
N LEU A 3 -13.77 -6.61 13.44
CA LEU A 3 -13.20 -6.11 12.20
C LEU A 3 -12.44 -7.24 11.50
N LYS A 4 -12.73 -7.47 10.22
CA LYS A 4 -12.04 -8.48 9.42
C LYS A 4 -10.76 -7.88 8.84
N ALA A 5 -9.67 -8.64 8.85
CA ALA A 5 -8.44 -8.26 8.19
C ALA A 5 -8.61 -8.33 6.66
N ARG A 6 -7.84 -7.53 5.93
CA ARG A 6 -7.87 -7.47 4.46
C ARG A 6 -6.57 -7.99 3.87
N VAL A 7 -6.67 -8.74 2.79
CA VAL A 7 -5.55 -9.15 1.93
C VAL A 7 -5.61 -8.32 0.65
N ILE A 8 -4.55 -7.54 0.41
CA ILE A 8 -4.47 -6.53 -0.65
C ILE A 8 -3.35 -6.90 -1.63
N PRO A 9 -3.65 -7.45 -2.81
CA PRO A 9 -2.66 -7.53 -3.88
C PRO A 9 -2.19 -6.14 -4.31
N CYS A 10 -0.88 -6.01 -4.61
CA CYS A 10 -0.31 -4.78 -5.12
C CYS A 10 0.28 -4.99 -6.51
N LEU A 11 -0.04 -4.12 -7.43
CA LEU A 11 0.48 -4.09 -8.80
C LEU A 11 1.24 -2.79 -9.04
N ASP A 12 2.56 -2.90 -9.26
CA ASP A 12 3.35 -1.78 -9.77
C ASP A 12 3.04 -1.61 -11.25
N VAL A 13 2.59 -0.41 -11.63
CA VAL A 13 2.22 -0.08 -13.00
C VAL A 13 3.23 0.91 -13.58
N LYS A 14 3.79 0.58 -14.74
CA LYS A 14 4.66 1.46 -15.51
C LYS A 14 4.20 1.50 -16.97
N ASP A 15 3.97 2.70 -17.47
CA ASP A 15 3.52 2.91 -18.85
C ASP A 15 2.29 2.04 -19.23
N GLY A 16 1.36 1.86 -18.29
CA GLY A 16 0.14 1.06 -18.47
C GLY A 16 0.31 -0.45 -18.40
N ARG A 17 1.49 -0.95 -18.01
CA ARG A 17 1.79 -2.37 -17.85
C ARG A 17 2.15 -2.69 -16.42
N VAL A 18 1.74 -3.86 -15.95
CA VAL A 18 2.25 -4.38 -14.67
C VAL A 18 3.71 -4.71 -14.82
N VAL A 19 4.52 -4.26 -13.88
CA VAL A 19 5.94 -4.56 -13.85
C VAL A 19 6.36 -5.12 -12.49
N LYS A 20 7.42 -5.90 -12.48
CA LYS A 20 8.03 -6.45 -11.28
C LYS A 20 9.54 -6.30 -11.31
N GLY A 21 10.10 -5.92 -10.18
CA GLY A 21 11.54 -5.84 -9.96
C GLY A 21 11.85 -5.86 -8.47
N VAL A 22 13.12 -6.04 -8.11
CA VAL A 22 13.59 -5.89 -6.73
C VAL A 22 14.04 -4.44 -6.56
N ASN A 23 13.55 -3.74 -5.54
CA ASN A 23 13.86 -2.33 -5.27
C ASN A 23 13.65 -1.41 -6.50
N PHE A 24 12.63 -1.68 -7.33
CA PHE A 24 12.31 -0.94 -8.56
C PHE A 24 13.44 -0.95 -9.62
N VAL A 25 14.32 -1.95 -9.58
CA VAL A 25 15.41 -2.15 -10.54
C VAL A 25 15.14 -3.43 -11.36
N ASP A 26 15.64 -3.48 -12.59
CA ASP A 26 15.47 -4.63 -13.52
C ASP A 26 14.01 -5.05 -13.70
N LEU A 27 13.15 -4.08 -14.00
CA LEU A 27 11.71 -4.27 -14.15
C LEU A 27 11.40 -5.21 -15.33
N ILE A 28 10.65 -6.27 -15.03
CA ILE A 28 10.13 -7.23 -15.99
C ILE A 28 8.65 -6.95 -16.20
N ASP A 29 8.19 -6.92 -17.46
CA ASP A 29 6.77 -6.84 -17.82
C ASP A 29 6.04 -8.09 -17.31
N ALA A 30 4.98 -7.86 -16.55
CA ALA A 30 4.21 -8.91 -15.91
C ALA A 30 2.73 -8.94 -16.35
N GLY A 31 2.38 -8.23 -17.42
CA GLY A 31 1.09 -8.35 -18.08
C GLY A 31 0.18 -7.10 -18.04
N ASP A 32 -1.07 -7.31 -18.41
CA ASP A 32 -2.10 -6.27 -18.41
C ASP A 32 -2.67 -6.08 -16.99
N PRO A 33 -2.68 -4.85 -16.43
CA PRO A 33 -3.17 -4.61 -15.08
C PRO A 33 -4.68 -4.89 -14.91
N VAL A 34 -5.48 -4.74 -15.96
CA VAL A 34 -6.93 -5.00 -15.90
C VAL A 34 -7.19 -6.51 -15.82
N GLU A 35 -6.48 -7.31 -16.59
CA GLU A 35 -6.60 -8.77 -16.52
C GLU A 35 -6.09 -9.32 -15.17
N ALA A 36 -5.01 -8.76 -14.63
CA ALA A 36 -4.54 -9.11 -13.29
C ALA A 36 -5.57 -8.74 -12.22
N ALA A 37 -6.19 -7.56 -12.32
CA ALA A 37 -7.24 -7.11 -11.41
C ALA A 37 -8.46 -8.05 -11.42
N LYS A 38 -8.94 -8.44 -12.61
CA LYS A 38 -10.03 -9.42 -12.75
C LYS A 38 -9.72 -10.76 -12.08
N ALA A 39 -8.48 -11.23 -12.25
CA ALA A 39 -8.05 -12.48 -11.63
C ALA A 39 -8.05 -12.38 -10.10
N TYR A 40 -7.61 -11.26 -9.51
CA TYR A 40 -7.62 -11.03 -8.07
C TYR A 40 -9.04 -10.84 -7.52
N ASP A 41 -9.92 -10.15 -8.25
CA ASP A 41 -11.34 -10.00 -7.87
C ASP A 41 -12.03 -11.37 -7.82
N ALA A 42 -11.85 -12.17 -8.86
CA ALA A 42 -12.36 -13.54 -8.92
C ALA A 42 -11.75 -14.47 -7.85
N ALA A 43 -10.52 -14.22 -7.42
CA ALA A 43 -9.85 -14.96 -6.35
C ALA A 43 -10.27 -14.49 -4.94
N GLY A 44 -11.12 -13.46 -4.82
CA GLY A 44 -11.67 -12.98 -3.57
C GLY A 44 -10.73 -12.04 -2.79
N ALA A 45 -9.89 -11.27 -3.48
CA ALA A 45 -9.13 -10.20 -2.84
C ALA A 45 -10.07 -9.19 -2.15
N ASP A 46 -9.63 -8.64 -1.01
CA ASP A 46 -10.47 -7.71 -0.26
C ASP A 46 -10.35 -6.27 -0.77
N GLU A 47 -9.28 -5.95 -1.45
CA GLU A 47 -8.96 -4.65 -2.05
C GLU A 47 -7.82 -4.86 -3.06
N LEU A 48 -7.65 -3.94 -4.01
CA LEU A 48 -6.52 -3.90 -4.93
C LEU A 48 -5.75 -2.58 -4.79
N CYS A 49 -4.42 -2.64 -4.87
CA CYS A 49 -3.58 -1.45 -4.89
C CYS A 49 -2.83 -1.36 -6.23
N PHE A 50 -2.96 -0.22 -6.91
CA PHE A 50 -2.09 0.17 -8.03
C PHE A 50 -1.10 1.23 -7.58
N LEU A 51 0.18 1.00 -7.84
CA LEU A 51 1.23 1.99 -7.64
C LEU A 51 1.82 2.37 -9.01
N ASP A 52 1.50 3.56 -9.48
CA ASP A 52 2.10 4.11 -10.69
C ASP A 52 3.55 4.53 -10.39
N ILE A 53 4.48 3.76 -10.92
CA ILE A 53 5.92 4.02 -10.80
C ILE A 53 6.50 4.71 -12.04
N THR A 54 5.65 5.20 -12.94
CA THR A 54 6.02 5.95 -14.13
C THR A 54 6.73 7.25 -13.72
N ALA A 55 7.97 7.44 -14.18
CA ALA A 55 8.83 8.53 -13.70
C ALA A 55 8.47 9.91 -14.28
N SER A 56 7.66 10.00 -15.36
CA SER A 56 7.40 11.25 -16.07
C SER A 56 5.96 11.72 -15.90
N SER A 57 5.80 13.06 -15.89
CA SER A 57 4.49 13.73 -15.88
C SER A 57 3.69 13.54 -17.17
N ASP A 58 4.37 13.12 -18.24
CA ASP A 58 3.80 13.15 -19.59
C ASP A 58 2.98 11.89 -19.94
N ASN A 59 3.11 10.79 -19.16
CA ASN A 59 2.39 9.55 -19.38
C ASN A 59 1.28 9.27 -18.33
N ARG A 60 0.82 10.30 -17.60
CA ARG A 60 -0.22 10.13 -16.58
C ARG A 60 -1.59 9.74 -17.11
N ASP A 61 -1.90 10.08 -18.35
CA ASP A 61 -3.18 9.70 -18.94
C ASP A 61 -3.32 8.18 -19.05
N THR A 62 -2.22 7.45 -19.11
CA THR A 62 -2.20 5.99 -19.15
C THR A 62 -2.73 5.37 -17.86
N ILE A 63 -2.35 5.88 -16.67
CA ILE A 63 -2.86 5.31 -15.39
C ILE A 63 -4.36 5.61 -15.22
N PHE A 64 -4.85 6.77 -15.66
CA PHE A 64 -6.28 7.08 -15.59
C PHE A 64 -7.12 6.14 -16.46
N ASP A 65 -6.64 5.78 -17.65
CA ASP A 65 -7.27 4.79 -18.53
C ASP A 65 -7.28 3.40 -17.87
N VAL A 66 -6.14 2.96 -17.31
CA VAL A 66 -6.05 1.69 -16.58
C VAL A 66 -7.04 1.64 -15.42
N VAL A 67 -7.12 2.71 -14.61
CA VAL A 67 -8.06 2.80 -13.48
C VAL A 67 -9.50 2.70 -13.95
N SER A 68 -9.87 3.46 -14.99
CA SER A 68 -11.24 3.44 -15.54
C SER A 68 -11.62 2.06 -16.06
N ARG A 69 -10.77 1.44 -16.86
CA ARG A 69 -11.00 0.08 -17.38
C ARG A 69 -11.05 -0.98 -16.29
N THR A 70 -10.28 -0.81 -15.21
CA THR A 70 -10.34 -1.72 -14.05
C THR A 70 -11.66 -1.56 -13.30
N ALA A 71 -12.08 -0.33 -13.03
CA ALA A 71 -13.32 -0.03 -12.33
C ALA A 71 -14.57 -0.51 -13.09
N ASP A 72 -14.50 -0.58 -14.42
CA ASP A 72 -15.59 -1.13 -15.24
C ASP A 72 -15.77 -2.66 -15.06
N HIS A 73 -14.79 -3.37 -14.52
CA HIS A 73 -14.75 -4.82 -14.51
C HIS A 73 -14.54 -5.45 -13.13
N CYS A 74 -14.06 -4.70 -12.15
CA CYS A 74 -13.74 -5.18 -10.80
C CYS A 74 -14.55 -4.44 -9.76
N PHE A 75 -15.05 -5.15 -8.76
CA PHE A 75 -15.96 -4.61 -7.74
C PHE A 75 -15.35 -4.58 -6.34
N MET A 76 -14.11 -5.06 -6.18
CA MET A 76 -13.35 -4.84 -4.96
C MET A 76 -12.84 -3.38 -4.90
N PRO A 77 -12.71 -2.77 -3.71
CA PRO A 77 -12.16 -1.43 -3.57
C PRO A 77 -10.78 -1.28 -4.23
N LEU A 78 -10.58 -0.17 -4.94
CA LEU A 78 -9.35 0.14 -5.66
C LEU A 78 -8.64 1.34 -5.03
N THR A 79 -7.43 1.10 -4.52
CA THR A 79 -6.50 2.15 -4.08
C THR A 79 -5.49 2.44 -5.19
N VAL A 80 -5.33 3.71 -5.55
CA VAL A 80 -4.36 4.13 -6.57
C VAL A 80 -3.36 5.11 -6.00
N GLY A 81 -2.07 4.81 -6.14
CA GLY A 81 -0.96 5.65 -5.72
C GLY A 81 0.03 5.91 -6.84
N GLY A 82 1.01 6.76 -6.54
CA GLY A 82 2.05 7.17 -7.49
C GLY A 82 1.73 8.50 -8.17
N GLY A 83 2.73 9.38 -8.19
CA GLY A 83 2.70 10.64 -8.90
C GLY A 83 1.62 11.66 -8.49
N VAL A 84 0.86 11.47 -7.43
CA VAL A 84 -0.17 12.43 -6.95
C VAL A 84 0.51 13.67 -6.38
N ARG A 85 0.19 14.85 -6.94
CA ARG A 85 0.85 16.12 -6.60
C ARG A 85 -0.12 17.26 -6.30
N ALA A 86 -1.36 17.15 -6.74
CA ALA A 86 -2.37 18.17 -6.60
C ALA A 86 -3.75 17.57 -6.27
N VAL A 87 -4.61 18.36 -5.64
CA VAL A 87 -6.01 18.00 -5.35
C VAL A 87 -6.79 17.63 -6.63
N ALA A 88 -6.40 18.21 -7.77
CA ALA A 88 -6.96 17.88 -9.07
C ALA A 88 -6.63 16.44 -9.52
N ASP A 89 -5.44 15.94 -9.19
CA ASP A 89 -5.04 14.55 -9.49
C ASP A 89 -5.92 13.56 -8.72
N ILE A 90 -6.14 13.84 -7.42
CA ILE A 90 -7.02 13.02 -6.56
C ILE A 90 -8.43 12.99 -7.15
N ARG A 91 -8.97 14.16 -7.50
CA ARG A 91 -10.29 14.24 -8.11
C ARG A 91 -10.39 13.40 -9.39
N LYS A 92 -9.38 13.48 -10.26
CA LYS A 92 -9.36 12.75 -11.53
C LYS A 92 -9.33 11.24 -11.28
N LEU A 93 -8.49 10.74 -10.35
CA LEU A 93 -8.43 9.32 -9.98
C LEU A 93 -9.78 8.82 -9.43
N LEU A 94 -10.41 9.55 -8.51
CA LEU A 94 -11.71 9.19 -7.97
C LEU A 94 -12.81 9.20 -9.05
N LEU A 95 -12.78 10.14 -9.98
CA LEU A 95 -13.71 10.17 -11.12
C LEU A 95 -13.48 9.02 -12.11
N CYS A 96 -12.27 8.49 -12.21
CA CYS A 96 -11.95 7.31 -13.01
C CYS A 96 -12.34 5.99 -12.32
N GLY A 97 -12.83 6.04 -11.07
CA GLY A 97 -13.31 4.87 -10.35
C GLY A 97 -12.40 4.34 -9.25
N ALA A 98 -11.33 5.05 -8.88
CA ALA A 98 -10.60 4.73 -7.66
C ALA A 98 -11.46 5.03 -6.42
N ASP A 99 -11.46 4.15 -5.42
CA ASP A 99 -12.12 4.36 -4.14
C ASP A 99 -11.23 5.16 -3.18
N LYS A 100 -9.92 4.95 -3.28
CA LYS A 100 -8.91 5.59 -2.44
C LYS A 100 -7.73 6.06 -3.27
N VAL A 101 -7.08 7.13 -2.81
CA VAL A 101 -5.87 7.66 -3.42
C VAL A 101 -4.74 7.68 -2.40
N SER A 102 -3.61 7.08 -2.76
CA SER A 102 -2.42 7.01 -1.92
C SER A 102 -1.46 8.17 -2.24
N ILE A 103 -1.08 8.92 -1.20
CA ILE A 103 -0.23 10.09 -1.25
C ILE A 103 1.05 9.80 -0.48
N ASN A 104 2.21 9.99 -1.10
CA ASN A 104 3.53 9.81 -0.47
C ASN A 104 4.31 11.14 -0.44
N SER A 105 5.19 11.38 -1.40
CA SER A 105 6.12 12.53 -1.41
C SER A 105 5.43 13.89 -1.30
N ALA A 106 4.20 14.03 -1.81
CA ALA A 106 3.45 15.27 -1.68
C ALA A 106 3.06 15.56 -0.21
N ALA A 107 2.68 14.53 0.55
CA ALA A 107 2.38 14.65 1.98
C ALA A 107 3.63 14.99 2.82
N VAL A 108 4.78 14.47 2.45
CA VAL A 108 6.06 14.80 3.10
C VAL A 108 6.44 16.25 2.83
N LYS A 109 6.28 16.70 1.58
CA LYS A 109 6.61 18.07 1.16
C LYS A 109 5.66 19.10 1.75
N ASP A 110 4.38 18.80 1.77
CA ASP A 110 3.31 19.67 2.26
C ASP A 110 2.25 18.84 3.02
N PRO A 111 2.36 18.72 4.35
CA PRO A 111 1.38 18.03 5.18
C PRO A 111 -0.03 18.60 5.07
N ASP A 112 -0.19 19.90 4.78
CA ASP A 112 -1.49 20.53 4.65
C ASP A 112 -2.23 20.09 3.37
N PHE A 113 -1.51 19.55 2.41
CA PHE A 113 -2.10 18.89 1.24
C PHE A 113 -3.01 17.72 1.62
N VAL A 114 -2.65 16.96 2.67
CA VAL A 114 -3.49 15.86 3.19
C VAL A 114 -4.79 16.42 3.78
N ALA A 115 -4.72 17.50 4.55
CA ALA A 115 -5.90 18.14 5.13
C ALA A 115 -6.83 18.68 4.03
N GLN A 116 -6.28 19.37 3.02
CA GLN A 116 -7.07 19.87 1.88
C GLN A 116 -7.76 18.72 1.12
N ALA A 117 -7.08 17.60 0.95
CA ALA A 117 -7.63 16.42 0.29
C ALA A 117 -8.75 15.78 1.13
N ALA A 118 -8.52 15.61 2.42
CA ALA A 118 -9.49 15.04 3.35
C ALA A 118 -10.75 15.89 3.50
N ASP A 119 -10.60 17.20 3.61
CA ASP A 119 -11.72 18.15 3.65
C ASP A 119 -12.58 18.10 2.38
N LYS A 120 -11.95 17.88 1.23
CA LYS A 120 -12.63 17.91 -0.06
C LYS A 120 -13.29 16.59 -0.44
N PHE A 121 -12.67 15.46 -0.12
CA PHE A 121 -13.09 14.15 -0.61
C PHE A 121 -13.52 13.19 0.52
N GLY A 122 -13.27 13.56 1.76
CA GLY A 122 -13.47 12.69 2.92
C GLY A 122 -12.21 11.89 3.27
N ASN A 123 -11.97 11.70 4.55
CA ASN A 123 -10.82 10.97 5.09
C ASN A 123 -10.72 9.55 4.50
N GLN A 124 -11.85 8.88 4.31
CA GLN A 124 -11.93 7.49 3.80
C GLN A 124 -11.32 7.32 2.41
N CYS A 125 -11.19 8.39 1.62
CA CYS A 125 -10.58 8.35 0.30
C CYS A 125 -9.06 8.60 0.34
N ILE A 126 -8.49 8.97 1.49
CA ILE A 126 -7.09 9.41 1.60
C ILE A 126 -6.26 8.39 2.35
N VAL A 127 -5.35 7.75 1.62
CA VAL A 127 -4.32 6.88 2.15
C VAL A 127 -2.99 7.65 2.14
N VAL A 128 -2.24 7.63 3.24
CA VAL A 128 -0.86 8.16 3.23
C VAL A 128 0.12 7.00 3.21
N SER A 129 0.94 6.96 2.16
CA SER A 129 2.04 5.99 2.03
C SER A 129 3.27 6.48 2.77
N ILE A 130 3.84 5.62 3.59
CA ILE A 130 5.02 5.87 4.41
C ILE A 130 6.09 4.85 4.03
N ASP A 131 7.08 5.29 3.26
CA ASP A 131 8.25 4.47 2.93
C ASP A 131 9.32 4.73 3.99
N ALA A 132 9.55 3.77 4.87
CA ALA A 132 10.40 3.94 6.04
C ALA A 132 11.59 3.00 6.02
N LYS A 133 12.73 3.51 6.47
CA LYS A 133 13.98 2.76 6.63
C LYS A 133 14.49 2.88 8.06
N ARG A 134 14.95 1.78 8.63
CA ARG A 134 15.54 1.76 9.97
C ARG A 134 16.84 2.54 9.99
N VAL A 135 16.97 3.45 10.95
CA VAL A 135 18.17 4.28 11.15
C VAL A 135 18.82 4.07 12.52
N SER A 136 18.17 3.36 13.45
CA SER A 136 18.78 2.92 14.70
C SER A 136 19.72 1.74 14.46
N LYS A 137 20.77 1.65 15.28
CA LYS A 137 21.71 0.52 15.27
C LYS A 137 21.10 -0.71 15.91
N ASP A 138 21.71 -1.87 15.63
CA ASP A 138 21.34 -3.11 16.30
C ASP A 138 21.52 -3.01 17.82
N GLY A 139 20.51 -3.45 18.57
CA GLY A 139 20.48 -3.34 20.03
C GLY A 139 19.91 -2.02 20.59
N GLU A 140 19.70 -1.02 19.74
CA GLU A 140 19.01 0.22 20.11
C GLU A 140 17.50 0.10 19.90
N ALA A 141 16.72 0.98 20.57
CA ALA A 141 15.30 1.11 20.30
C ALA A 141 15.05 1.39 18.81
N GLY A 142 14.06 0.72 18.22
CA GLY A 142 13.75 0.89 16.81
C GLY A 142 13.40 2.34 16.49
N ARG A 143 14.08 2.91 15.52
CA ARG A 143 13.79 4.22 14.95
C ARG A 143 13.86 4.14 13.44
N TRP A 144 12.85 4.67 12.77
CA TRP A 144 12.73 4.65 11.31
C TRP A 144 12.57 6.06 10.78
N GLU A 145 13.21 6.31 9.67
CA GLU A 145 13.17 7.59 8.96
C GLU A 145 12.39 7.41 7.65
N ILE A 146 11.61 8.44 7.28
CA ILE A 146 10.89 8.48 6.00
C ILE A 146 11.86 8.77 4.87
N PHE A 147 11.66 8.04 3.79
CA PHE A 147 12.31 8.26 2.50
C PHE A 147 11.29 8.67 1.44
N THR A 148 11.72 9.46 0.47
CA THR A 148 10.92 9.90 -0.66
C THR A 148 11.55 9.49 -1.98
N HIS A 149 10.84 9.76 -3.10
CA HIS A 149 11.31 9.46 -4.46
C HIS A 149 11.64 7.98 -4.67
N GLY A 150 10.75 7.08 -4.24
CA GLY A 150 10.97 5.64 -4.32
C GLY A 150 12.16 5.20 -3.46
N GLY A 151 12.28 5.77 -2.26
CA GLY A 151 13.29 5.38 -1.28
C GLY A 151 14.70 5.93 -1.49
N ARG A 152 14.88 6.91 -2.37
CA ARG A 152 16.23 7.41 -2.72
C ARG A 152 16.68 8.58 -1.88
N GLN A 153 15.75 9.33 -1.26
CA GLN A 153 16.07 10.55 -0.53
C GLN A 153 15.63 10.44 0.92
N PRO A 154 16.57 10.44 1.89
CA PRO A 154 16.27 10.56 3.30
C PRO A 154 15.69 11.94 3.59
N THR A 155 14.78 12.03 4.55
CA THR A 155 14.11 13.29 4.92
C THR A 155 14.48 13.83 6.28
N GLY A 156 15.10 13.02 7.14
CA GLY A 156 15.32 13.31 8.54
C GLY A 156 14.06 13.22 9.42
N ILE A 157 12.92 12.85 8.85
CA ILE A 157 11.62 12.81 9.54
C ILE A 157 11.41 11.42 10.15
N ASP A 158 11.07 11.37 11.43
CA ASP A 158 10.70 10.12 12.11
C ASP A 158 9.37 9.59 11.56
N ALA A 159 9.34 8.28 11.25
CA ALA A 159 8.20 7.66 10.60
C ALA A 159 6.95 7.57 11.51
N VAL A 160 7.15 7.37 12.82
CA VAL A 160 6.04 7.29 13.79
C VAL A 160 5.42 8.68 14.02
N GLU A 161 6.26 9.69 14.22
CA GLU A 161 5.79 11.08 14.39
C GLU A 161 5.06 11.57 13.14
N PHE A 162 5.57 11.23 11.97
CA PHE A 162 4.91 11.58 10.72
C PHE A 162 3.57 10.86 10.56
N ALA A 163 3.48 9.57 10.88
CA ALA A 163 2.22 8.81 10.83
C ALA A 163 1.13 9.47 11.69
N ILE A 164 1.47 9.83 12.94
CA ILE A 164 0.56 10.53 13.85
C ILE A 164 0.11 11.86 13.21
N LYS A 165 1.06 12.65 12.73
CA LYS A 165 0.77 13.94 12.09
C LYS A 165 -0.15 13.80 10.88
N MET A 166 0.03 12.76 10.05
CA MET A 166 -0.82 12.54 8.87
C MET A 166 -2.25 12.17 9.26
N VAL A 167 -2.43 11.38 10.32
CA VAL A 167 -3.76 11.07 10.86
C VAL A 167 -4.44 12.33 11.40
N GLU A 168 -3.72 13.18 12.13
CA GLU A 168 -4.22 14.47 12.60
C GLU A 168 -4.62 15.41 11.44
N ARG A 169 -3.97 15.27 10.27
CA ARG A 169 -4.28 15.99 9.03
C ARG A 169 -5.39 15.35 8.20
N GLY A 170 -5.98 14.26 8.67
CA GLY A 170 -7.14 13.65 8.03
C GLY A 170 -6.83 12.46 7.11
N ALA A 171 -5.64 11.86 7.20
CA ALA A 171 -5.44 10.55 6.58
C ALA A 171 -6.42 9.54 7.18
N GLY A 172 -7.17 8.85 6.32
CA GLY A 172 -8.13 7.83 6.73
C GLY A 172 -7.51 6.43 6.83
N GLU A 173 -6.32 6.25 6.25
CA GLU A 173 -5.58 4.99 6.25
C GLU A 173 -4.08 5.24 6.03
N LEU A 174 -3.23 4.38 6.57
CA LEU A 174 -1.79 4.43 6.37
C LEU A 174 -1.29 3.16 5.66
N LEU A 175 -0.51 3.33 4.59
CA LEU A 175 0.21 2.25 3.91
C LEU A 175 1.69 2.33 4.31
N VAL A 176 2.13 1.41 5.17
CA VAL A 176 3.47 1.43 5.77
C VAL A 176 4.36 0.41 5.10
N THR A 177 5.34 0.88 4.34
CA THR A 177 6.31 0.03 3.62
C THR A 177 7.68 0.09 4.30
N SER A 178 8.18 -1.06 4.74
CA SER A 178 9.58 -1.17 5.16
C SER A 178 10.48 -1.33 3.94
N MET A 179 11.32 -0.34 3.71
CA MET A 179 12.31 -0.38 2.64
C MET A 179 13.44 -1.38 2.88
N ASP A 180 13.73 -1.68 4.15
CA ASP A 180 14.72 -2.70 4.52
C ASP A 180 14.24 -4.12 4.20
N ARG A 181 12.94 -4.31 4.14
CA ARG A 181 12.29 -5.60 3.90
C ARG A 181 11.76 -5.76 2.49
N ASP A 182 11.44 -4.67 1.79
CA ASP A 182 10.83 -4.74 0.47
C ASP A 182 11.67 -5.53 -0.53
N GLY A 183 11.04 -6.50 -1.20
CA GLY A 183 11.67 -7.42 -2.15
C GLY A 183 12.52 -8.54 -1.52
N THR A 184 12.77 -8.55 -0.20
CA THR A 184 13.67 -9.51 0.46
C THR A 184 13.05 -10.88 0.77
N LYS A 185 11.72 -10.97 0.82
CA LYS A 185 10.96 -12.16 1.27
C LYS A 185 11.30 -12.64 2.69
N SER A 186 11.75 -11.72 3.56
CA SER A 186 12.14 -12.01 4.94
C SER A 186 11.11 -11.60 5.99
N GLY A 187 9.86 -11.40 5.57
CA GLY A 187 8.74 -10.95 6.39
C GLY A 187 8.64 -9.43 6.52
N TYR A 188 7.48 -8.96 6.99
CA TYR A 188 7.26 -7.54 7.29
C TYR A 188 8.19 -7.04 8.40
N ASP A 189 8.47 -5.74 8.43
CA ASP A 189 9.07 -5.10 9.60
C ASP A 189 7.99 -4.94 10.68
N ILE A 190 7.88 -5.96 11.53
CA ILE A 190 6.91 -6.01 12.62
C ILE A 190 7.12 -4.85 13.61
N GLY A 191 8.39 -4.51 13.89
CA GLY A 191 8.73 -3.40 14.77
C GLY A 191 8.21 -2.07 14.27
N LEU A 192 8.43 -1.75 13.00
CA LEU A 192 7.93 -0.54 12.33
C LEU A 192 6.39 -0.51 12.34
N THR A 193 5.77 -1.57 11.82
CA THR A 193 4.33 -1.65 11.66
C THR A 193 3.62 -1.47 12.98
N ARG A 194 4.06 -2.19 14.03
CA ARG A 194 3.51 -2.09 15.37
C ARG A 194 3.71 -0.73 16.02
N SER A 195 4.91 -0.14 15.87
CA SER A 195 5.20 1.18 16.44
C SER A 195 4.25 2.26 15.90
N ILE A 196 3.81 2.14 14.64
CA ILE A 196 2.83 3.04 14.05
C ILE A 196 1.41 2.62 14.45
N ALA A 197 1.04 1.36 14.30
CA ALA A 197 -0.31 0.87 14.53
C ALA A 197 -0.81 1.12 15.96
N ASP A 198 0.09 1.02 16.95
CA ASP A 198 -0.26 1.26 18.36
C ASP A 198 -0.45 2.75 18.68
N GLN A 199 -0.03 3.68 17.82
CA GLN A 199 -0.13 5.13 18.04
C GLN A 199 -1.29 5.80 17.28
N VAL A 200 -1.87 5.12 16.29
CA VAL A 200 -2.92 5.69 15.44
C VAL A 200 -4.25 4.96 15.60
N ARG A 201 -5.35 5.61 15.21
CA ARG A 201 -6.69 5.01 15.27
C ARG A 201 -7.30 4.73 13.89
N VAL A 202 -6.53 4.95 12.83
CA VAL A 202 -6.92 4.61 11.46
C VAL A 202 -6.34 3.25 11.08
N PRO A 203 -6.92 2.56 10.10
CA PRO A 203 -6.35 1.34 9.54
C PRO A 203 -4.90 1.51 9.12
N VAL A 204 -4.08 0.49 9.40
CA VAL A 204 -2.69 0.41 8.96
C VAL A 204 -2.53 -0.82 8.07
N ILE A 205 -1.95 -0.63 6.89
CA ILE A 205 -1.60 -1.67 5.93
C ILE A 205 -0.12 -1.97 6.06
N ALA A 206 0.24 -3.22 6.40
CA ALA A 206 1.63 -3.68 6.40
C ALA A 206 2.09 -3.97 4.98
N SER A 207 3.26 -3.46 4.60
CA SER A 207 3.84 -3.60 3.26
C SER A 207 5.36 -3.80 3.30
N GLY A 208 5.86 -4.54 2.31
CA GLY A 208 7.29 -4.80 2.11
C GLY A 208 7.82 -6.03 2.85
N GLY A 209 8.32 -7.01 2.09
CA GLY A 209 9.09 -8.14 2.62
C GLY A 209 8.38 -9.47 2.74
N VAL A 210 7.08 -9.57 2.50
CA VAL A 210 6.35 -10.83 2.65
C VAL A 210 6.86 -11.90 1.67
N GLY A 211 7.11 -13.10 2.20
CA GLY A 211 7.57 -14.26 1.44
C GLY A 211 6.75 -15.52 1.70
N THR A 212 6.11 -15.62 2.86
CA THR A 212 5.36 -16.80 3.32
C THR A 212 3.97 -16.41 3.86
N LEU A 213 3.10 -17.40 4.04
CA LEU A 213 1.78 -17.18 4.66
C LEU A 213 1.91 -16.82 6.14
N ASP A 214 2.93 -17.31 6.85
CA ASP A 214 3.22 -16.92 8.24
C ASP A 214 3.52 -15.44 8.37
N ASP A 215 4.15 -14.82 7.37
CA ASP A 215 4.42 -13.39 7.39
C ASP A 215 3.12 -12.57 7.36
N LEU A 216 2.09 -13.03 6.62
CA LEU A 216 0.76 -12.40 6.60
C LEU A 216 0.11 -12.44 7.98
N VAL A 217 0.19 -13.62 8.64
CA VAL A 217 -0.31 -13.79 10.02
C VAL A 217 0.43 -12.86 10.98
N ALA A 218 1.76 -12.81 10.92
CA ALA A 218 2.59 -11.96 11.76
C ALA A 218 2.28 -10.46 11.57
N GLY A 219 2.04 -10.02 10.33
CA GLY A 219 1.67 -8.63 10.02
C GLY A 219 0.42 -8.18 10.78
N ILE A 220 -0.60 -9.03 10.88
CA ILE A 220 -1.84 -8.73 11.62
C ILE A 220 -1.66 -8.94 13.12
N ARG A 221 -1.18 -10.13 13.54
CA ARG A 221 -1.16 -10.54 14.94
C ARG A 221 -0.09 -9.81 15.75
N ASP A 222 1.11 -9.70 15.19
CA ASP A 222 2.28 -9.18 15.90
C ASP A 222 2.58 -7.72 15.49
N GLY A 223 2.28 -7.34 14.25
CA GLY A 223 2.40 -5.99 13.73
C GLY A 223 1.20 -5.08 14.01
N HIS A 224 0.08 -5.65 14.49
CA HIS A 224 -1.18 -4.95 14.77
C HIS A 224 -1.78 -4.21 13.55
N ALA A 225 -1.35 -4.60 12.33
CA ALA A 225 -1.95 -4.09 11.11
C ALA A 225 -3.40 -4.57 10.97
N THR A 226 -4.21 -3.83 10.22
CA THR A 226 -5.60 -4.19 9.87
C THR A 226 -5.71 -4.75 8.46
N ALA A 227 -4.64 -4.64 7.69
CA ALA A 227 -4.51 -5.20 6.36
C ALA A 227 -3.05 -5.57 6.06
N VAL A 228 -2.88 -6.50 5.14
CA VAL A 228 -1.59 -6.94 4.63
C VAL A 228 -1.55 -6.76 3.11
N LEU A 229 -0.52 -6.09 2.63
CA LEU A 229 -0.29 -5.86 1.22
C LEU A 229 0.86 -6.75 0.74
N ALA A 230 0.65 -7.45 -0.35
CA ALA A 230 1.63 -8.32 -0.96
C ALA A 230 1.58 -8.25 -2.48
N ALA A 231 2.73 -8.39 -3.12
CA ALA A 231 2.86 -8.36 -4.56
C ALA A 231 3.35 -9.71 -5.11
N SER A 232 4.63 -10.02 -4.91
CA SER A 232 5.31 -11.13 -5.58
C SER A 232 4.73 -12.50 -5.27
N ILE A 233 4.31 -12.77 -4.03
CA ILE A 233 3.78 -14.09 -3.64
C ILE A 233 2.48 -14.43 -4.38
N PHE A 234 1.65 -13.42 -4.68
CA PHE A 234 0.42 -13.58 -5.44
C PHE A 234 0.67 -13.49 -6.95
N HIS A 235 1.46 -12.53 -7.38
CA HIS A 235 1.68 -12.29 -8.80
C HIS A 235 2.41 -13.43 -9.50
N PHE A 236 3.37 -14.07 -8.83
CA PHE A 236 4.07 -15.25 -9.36
C PHE A 236 3.37 -16.59 -9.02
N GLY A 237 2.16 -16.53 -8.43
CA GLY A 237 1.39 -17.73 -8.12
C GLY A 237 2.04 -18.64 -7.08
N THR A 238 2.90 -18.09 -6.18
CA THR A 238 3.45 -18.86 -5.06
C THR A 238 2.33 -19.30 -4.14
N TYR A 239 1.37 -18.39 -3.90
CA TYR A 239 0.13 -18.65 -3.16
C TYR A 239 -1.04 -17.96 -3.86
N SER A 240 -2.23 -18.52 -3.76
CA SER A 240 -3.47 -17.86 -4.13
C SER A 240 -4.00 -16.98 -3.00
N ILE A 241 -4.88 -16.03 -3.33
CA ILE A 241 -5.58 -15.21 -2.32
C ILE A 241 -6.42 -16.07 -1.39
N GLY A 242 -7.11 -17.08 -1.94
CA GLY A 242 -7.94 -18.01 -1.16
C GLY A 242 -7.12 -18.82 -0.16
N GLU A 243 -5.95 -19.36 -0.56
CA GLU A 243 -5.03 -20.04 0.36
C GLU A 243 -4.55 -19.12 1.47
N ALA A 244 -4.16 -17.89 1.13
CA ALA A 244 -3.69 -16.91 2.10
C ALA A 244 -4.78 -16.59 3.14
N LYS A 245 -6.00 -16.32 2.70
CA LYS A 245 -7.13 -15.99 3.59
C LYS A 245 -7.54 -17.20 4.46
N SER A 246 -7.56 -18.40 3.90
CA SER A 246 -7.85 -19.63 4.63
C SER A 246 -6.80 -19.89 5.70
N TYR A 247 -5.52 -19.78 5.36
CA TYR A 247 -4.42 -19.94 6.29
C TYR A 247 -4.47 -18.92 7.44
N MET A 248 -4.72 -17.64 7.13
CA MET A 248 -4.88 -16.61 8.17
C MET A 248 -6.08 -16.90 9.09
N ALA A 249 -7.20 -17.39 8.54
CA ALA A 249 -8.37 -17.76 9.32
C ALA A 249 -8.09 -18.95 10.26
N GLU A 250 -7.39 -19.98 9.80
CA GLU A 250 -6.94 -21.12 10.61
C GLU A 250 -6.03 -20.69 11.77
N HIS A 251 -5.30 -19.57 11.61
CA HIS A 251 -4.46 -18.98 12.66
C HIS A 251 -5.19 -17.93 13.52
N GLY A 252 -6.53 -17.93 13.49
CA GLY A 252 -7.38 -17.13 14.38
C GLY A 252 -7.61 -15.68 13.94
N ILE A 253 -7.21 -15.30 12.74
CA ILE A 253 -7.47 -13.97 12.20
C ILE A 253 -8.87 -13.96 11.56
N ALA A 254 -9.70 -12.98 11.94
CA ALA A 254 -11.02 -12.83 11.33
C ALA A 254 -10.90 -12.40 9.86
N MET A 255 -11.28 -13.28 8.93
CA MET A 255 -11.21 -13.07 7.47
C MET A 255 -12.60 -13.08 6.83
N ARG A 256 -12.71 -12.49 5.63
CA ARG A 256 -13.84 -12.67 4.72
C ARG A 256 -13.48 -13.82 3.77
N LEU A 257 -14.17 -14.94 3.87
CA LEU A 257 -13.91 -16.17 3.09
C LEU A 257 -14.95 -16.41 1.97
N ASP A 258 -15.98 -15.59 1.92
CA ASP A 258 -17.12 -15.59 0.98
C ASP A 258 -17.03 -14.43 -0.02
#